data_dfa55a5547ee4db98e9b7acac3677b54
#
_entry.id   dfa55a5547ee4db98e9b7acac3677b54
#
_cell.length_a   1.000
_cell.length_b   1.000
_cell.length_c   1.000
_cell.angle_alpha   90.00
_cell.angle_beta   90.00
_cell.angle_gamma   90.00
#
_symmetry.space_group_name_H-M   'P 1'
#
loop_
_entity.id
_entity.type
_entity.pdbx_description
1 polymer ?
#
loop_
_entity_poly.entity_id
_entity_poly.type
_entity_poly.pdbx_seq_one_letter_code
_entity_poly.pdbx_strand_id
1 'polypeptide(L)'
;MQKNYLAIDIGASSGRHIVGWMENGVLRTEEVYRFPNSVRRVDGHLEWDIDSLFTNVKQGIREAFAKYPVIESLSIDTWAVDYVLLKDGQPLSPVYAYRDSRTQAVLNEVHSILPFENLYARTGIQFQPFNSIYQLYADKKGGRLAQAEDFLMIPEYLLWKLCGVKAA
;
A
#
# COMPACT_ATOMS: atom_id res chain seq x y z
N MET A 1 29.81 15.41 5.20
CA MET A 1 29.09 14.36 5.99
C MET A 1 28.43 13.41 5.04
N GLN A 2 28.43 12.13 5.36
CA GLN A 2 27.70 11.09 4.61
C GLN A 2 26.21 11.33 4.77
N LYS A 3 25.47 11.32 3.65
CA LYS A 3 24.02 11.43 3.63
C LYS A 3 23.42 10.03 3.59
N ASN A 4 22.51 9.72 4.51
CA ASN A 4 21.79 8.46 4.58
C ASN A 4 20.35 8.68 4.19
N TYR A 5 19.76 7.69 3.51
CA TYR A 5 18.38 7.68 3.03
C TYR A 5 17.73 6.40 3.48
N LEU A 6 16.48 6.44 3.91
CA LEU A 6 15.75 5.25 4.34
C LEU A 6 14.71 4.85 3.28
N ALA A 7 14.84 3.66 2.74
CA ALA A 7 13.83 3.02 1.91
C ALA A 7 13.06 1.98 2.73
N ILE A 8 11.74 2.06 2.71
CA ILE A 8 10.85 1.08 3.33
C ILE A 8 10.13 0.35 2.20
N ASP A 9 10.55 -0.89 1.94
CA ASP A 9 10.05 -1.75 0.86
C ASP A 9 9.16 -2.83 1.46
N ILE A 10 7.86 -2.78 1.17
CA ILE A 10 6.85 -3.68 1.75
C ILE A 10 6.19 -4.50 0.65
N GLY A 11 6.52 -5.77 0.60
CA GLY A 11 5.84 -6.72 -0.26
C GLY A 11 4.65 -7.40 0.43
N ALA A 12 3.93 -8.22 -0.32
CA ALA A 12 2.76 -8.94 0.19
C ALA A 12 3.07 -10.01 1.26
N SER A 13 4.33 -10.40 1.43
CA SER A 13 4.76 -11.43 2.39
C SER A 13 5.74 -10.95 3.46
N SER A 14 6.43 -9.84 3.23
CA SER A 14 7.36 -9.25 4.18
C SER A 14 7.64 -7.80 3.84
N GLY A 15 8.01 -7.01 4.85
CA GLY A 15 8.54 -5.66 4.68
C GLY A 15 9.96 -5.56 5.23
N ARG A 16 10.72 -4.59 4.71
CA ARG A 16 12.10 -4.32 5.15
C ARG A 16 12.40 -2.82 5.12
N HIS A 17 13.27 -2.41 6.02
CA HIS A 17 13.81 -1.08 6.09
C HIS A 17 15.28 -1.13 5.71
N ILE A 18 15.66 -0.34 4.72
CA ILE A 18 17.00 -0.35 4.12
C ILE A 18 17.54 1.07 4.20
N VAL A 19 18.67 1.24 4.87
CA VAL A 19 19.42 2.50 4.83
C VAL A 19 20.42 2.44 3.68
N GLY A 20 20.39 3.47 2.83
CA GLY A 20 21.31 3.60 1.71
C GLY A 20 22.14 4.87 1.78
N TRP A 21 23.40 4.80 1.30
CA TRP A 21 24.32 5.94 1.20
C TRP A 21 25.29 5.78 0.04
N MET A 22 25.90 6.87 -0.38
CA MET A 22 26.96 6.84 -1.39
C MET A 22 28.34 6.81 -0.70
N GLU A 23 29.17 5.85 -1.11
CA GLU A 23 30.54 5.71 -0.69
C GLU A 23 31.45 5.57 -1.91
N ASN A 24 32.32 6.55 -2.14
CA ASN A 24 33.23 6.58 -3.31
C ASN A 24 32.51 6.37 -4.66
N GLY A 25 31.32 6.98 -4.83
CA GLY A 25 30.52 6.86 -6.06
C GLY A 25 29.74 5.54 -6.19
N VAL A 26 29.80 4.68 -5.18
CA VAL A 26 29.08 3.39 -5.15
C VAL A 26 27.94 3.47 -4.13
N LEU A 27 26.74 3.03 -4.51
CA LEU A 27 25.62 2.89 -3.59
C LEU A 27 25.89 1.74 -2.63
N ARG A 28 25.87 2.04 -1.33
CA ARG A 28 25.88 1.06 -0.24
C ARG A 28 24.52 1.00 0.38
N THR A 29 24.11 -0.20 0.81
CA THR A 29 22.84 -0.41 1.47
C THR A 29 22.99 -1.36 2.65
N GLU A 30 22.17 -1.15 3.67
CA GLU A 30 22.06 -2.04 4.80
C GLU A 30 20.61 -2.23 5.20
N GLU A 31 20.18 -3.48 5.32
CA GLU A 31 18.88 -3.82 5.92
C GLU A 31 18.98 -3.68 7.44
N VAL A 32 18.18 -2.80 8.01
CA VAL A 32 18.18 -2.50 9.45
C VAL A 32 16.99 -3.12 10.18
N TYR A 33 15.91 -3.44 9.48
CA TYR A 33 14.74 -4.09 10.07
C TYR A 33 13.98 -4.88 9.02
N ARG A 34 13.42 -6.05 9.42
CA ARG A 34 12.54 -6.87 8.59
C ARG A 34 11.37 -7.38 9.43
N PHE A 35 10.20 -7.47 8.80
CA PHE A 35 8.99 -8.00 9.44
C PHE A 35 8.17 -8.86 8.45
N PRO A 36 7.42 -9.84 8.94
CA PRO A 36 6.46 -10.57 8.13
C PRO A 36 5.25 -9.70 7.81
N ASN A 37 4.71 -9.85 6.61
CA ASN A 37 3.45 -9.27 6.20
C ASN A 37 2.55 -10.39 5.68
N SER A 38 1.27 -10.39 6.05
CA SER A 38 0.33 -11.41 5.61
C SER A 38 -1.11 -10.91 5.67
N VAL A 39 -1.93 -11.47 4.81
CA VAL A 39 -3.39 -11.25 4.87
C VAL A 39 -4.01 -12.06 6.02
N ARG A 40 -5.08 -11.53 6.59
CA ARG A 40 -5.95 -12.24 7.53
C ARG A 40 -7.23 -12.67 6.82
N ARG A 41 -7.81 -13.79 7.24
CA ARG A 41 -9.15 -14.18 6.82
C ARG A 41 -10.15 -13.83 7.93
N VAL A 42 -11.06 -12.93 7.61
CA VAL A 42 -12.12 -12.48 8.55
C VAL A 42 -13.45 -12.52 7.82
N ASP A 43 -14.44 -13.19 8.39
CA ASP A 43 -15.80 -13.32 7.82
C ASP A 43 -15.84 -13.77 6.35
N GLY A 44 -14.90 -14.66 5.97
CA GLY A 44 -14.79 -15.17 4.60
C GLY A 44 -13.97 -14.31 3.64
N HIS A 45 -13.60 -13.09 4.02
CA HIS A 45 -12.81 -12.15 3.23
C HIS A 45 -11.32 -12.18 3.60
N LEU A 46 -10.48 -11.75 2.66
CA LEU A 46 -9.06 -11.51 2.89
C LEU A 46 -8.82 -10.01 3.09
N GLU A 47 -8.20 -9.66 4.20
CA GLU A 47 -7.92 -8.27 4.55
C GLU A 47 -6.51 -8.07 5.09
N TRP A 48 -6.02 -6.84 4.99
CA TRP A 48 -4.74 -6.41 5.56
C TRP A 48 -4.92 -5.91 6.99
N ASP A 49 -4.00 -6.29 7.88
CA ASP A 49 -3.83 -5.67 9.19
C ASP A 49 -2.99 -4.40 9.07
N ILE A 50 -3.63 -3.30 8.66
CA ILE A 50 -2.92 -2.05 8.42
C ILE A 50 -2.37 -1.40 9.70
N ASP A 51 -2.97 -1.69 10.87
CA ASP A 51 -2.47 -1.19 12.16
C ASP A 51 -1.18 -1.91 12.56
N SER A 52 -1.14 -3.23 12.37
CA SER A 52 0.09 -4.01 12.53
C SER A 52 1.15 -3.56 11.54
N LEU A 53 0.78 -3.34 10.27
CA LEU A 53 1.66 -2.84 9.23
C LEU A 53 2.28 -1.49 9.63
N PHE A 54 1.48 -0.53 10.05
CA PHE A 54 1.95 0.79 10.47
C PHE A 54 2.82 0.72 11.75
N THR A 55 2.53 -0.21 12.65
CA THR A 55 3.35 -0.46 13.83
C THR A 55 4.75 -0.92 13.45
N ASN A 56 4.85 -1.85 12.48
CA ASN A 56 6.14 -2.33 11.96
C ASN A 56 6.89 -1.23 11.20
N VAL A 57 6.20 -0.39 10.43
CA VAL A 57 6.81 0.78 9.79
C VAL A 57 7.47 1.69 10.82
N LYS A 58 6.77 2.03 11.90
CA LYS A 58 7.33 2.85 12.99
C LYS A 58 8.50 2.19 13.70
N GLN A 59 8.42 0.87 13.92
CA GLN A 59 9.50 0.13 14.58
C GLN A 59 10.77 0.17 13.72
N GLY A 60 10.67 -0.12 12.43
CA GLY A 60 11.83 -0.09 11.55
C GLY A 60 12.44 1.31 11.39
N ILE A 61 11.62 2.38 11.45
CA ILE A 61 12.12 3.76 11.50
C ILE A 61 12.96 3.98 12.78
N ARG A 62 12.50 3.49 13.94
CA ARG A 62 13.27 3.61 15.21
C ARG A 62 14.61 2.87 15.12
N GLU A 63 14.61 1.65 14.59
CA GLU A 63 15.84 0.86 14.38
C GLU A 63 16.82 1.58 13.44
N ALA A 64 16.31 2.18 12.36
CA ALA A 64 17.12 2.95 11.43
C ALA A 64 17.78 4.16 12.13
N PHE A 65 17.02 4.96 12.89
CA PHE A 65 17.57 6.13 13.60
C PHE A 65 18.47 5.76 14.78
N ALA A 66 18.26 4.60 15.41
CA ALA A 66 19.16 4.12 16.46
C ALA A 66 20.58 3.85 15.92
N LYS A 67 20.67 3.37 14.67
CA LYS A 67 21.94 3.05 14.01
C LYS A 67 22.50 4.21 13.19
N TYR A 68 21.65 4.97 12.54
CA TYR A 68 21.97 6.09 11.66
C TYR A 68 21.27 7.36 12.18
N PRO A 69 21.88 8.12 13.11
CA PRO A 69 21.21 9.25 13.76
C PRO A 69 20.77 10.37 12.79
N VAL A 70 21.39 10.45 11.61
CA VAL A 70 21.05 11.43 10.58
C VAL A 70 20.58 10.70 9.33
N ILE A 71 19.30 10.82 9.03
CA ILE A 71 18.65 10.33 7.81
C ILE A 71 18.00 11.54 7.12
N GLU A 72 18.40 11.81 5.88
CA GLU A 72 17.96 13.00 5.12
C GLU A 72 16.50 12.91 4.69
N SER A 73 16.07 11.72 4.28
CA SER A 73 14.69 11.47 3.87
C SER A 73 14.34 9.99 3.97
N LEU A 74 13.03 9.71 3.97
CA LEU A 74 12.50 8.36 3.84
C LEU A 74 11.46 8.29 2.72
N SER A 75 11.28 7.10 2.15
CA SER A 75 10.20 6.78 1.23
C SER A 75 9.67 5.38 1.52
N ILE A 76 8.40 5.17 1.19
CA ILE A 76 7.72 3.88 1.35
C ILE A 76 7.26 3.42 -0.02
N ASP A 77 7.58 2.19 -0.37
CA ASP A 77 7.02 1.45 -1.49
C ASP A 77 6.29 0.21 -0.98
N THR A 78 5.20 -0.16 -1.66
CA THR A 78 4.41 -1.33 -1.29
C THR A 78 3.97 -2.12 -2.52
N TRP A 79 3.26 -3.25 -2.31
CA TRP A 79 2.55 -3.91 -3.39
C TRP A 79 1.49 -2.97 -3.99
N ALA A 80 1.15 -3.19 -5.25
CA ALA A 80 0.20 -2.35 -5.98
C ALA A 80 -1.27 -2.72 -5.68
N VAL A 81 -2.18 -1.96 -6.26
CA VAL A 81 -3.63 -2.15 -6.42
C VAL A 81 -4.50 -1.99 -5.20
N ASP A 82 -3.97 -2.16 -4.00
CA ASP A 82 -4.74 -2.04 -2.76
C ASP A 82 -4.72 -0.63 -2.20
N TYR A 83 -5.79 -0.29 -1.50
CA TYR A 83 -6.03 1.05 -0.99
C TYR A 83 -6.77 1.03 0.34
N VAL A 84 -6.77 2.17 0.99
CA VAL A 84 -7.56 2.44 2.20
C VAL A 84 -8.61 3.51 1.86
N LEU A 85 -9.87 3.18 2.09
CA LEU A 85 -10.94 4.17 2.13
C LEU A 85 -10.95 4.79 3.53
N LEU A 86 -11.12 6.10 3.60
CA LEU A 86 -11.15 6.82 4.87
C LEU A 86 -12.52 7.49 5.07
N LYS A 87 -12.95 7.53 6.32
CA LYS A 87 -14.08 8.32 6.81
C LYS A 87 -13.71 8.95 8.14
N ASP A 88 -13.99 10.23 8.33
CA ASP A 88 -13.62 10.99 9.53
C ASP A 88 -12.13 10.82 9.92
N GLY A 89 -11.24 10.72 8.91
CA GLY A 89 -9.82 10.50 9.10
C GLY A 89 -9.44 9.12 9.65
N GLN A 90 -10.35 8.15 9.61
CA GLN A 90 -10.11 6.76 10.05
C GLN A 90 -10.31 5.79 8.89
N PRO A 91 -9.59 4.65 8.90
CA PRO A 91 -9.83 3.59 7.92
C PRO A 91 -11.27 3.09 7.97
N LEU A 92 -11.94 3.05 6.84
CA LEU A 92 -13.22 2.39 6.67
C LEU A 92 -12.97 0.89 6.52
N SER A 93 -13.03 0.17 7.63
CA SER A 93 -12.78 -1.29 7.67
C SER A 93 -13.86 -2.09 6.92
N PRO A 94 -13.51 -3.28 6.40
CA PRO A 94 -12.15 -3.85 6.31
C PRO A 94 -11.31 -3.20 5.20
N VAL A 95 -9.96 -3.29 5.32
CA VAL A 95 -9.05 -2.98 4.21
C VAL A 95 -8.79 -4.29 3.45
N TYR A 96 -9.49 -4.47 2.35
CA TYR A 96 -9.44 -5.71 1.58
C TYR A 96 -8.08 -5.92 0.92
N ALA A 97 -7.63 -7.17 0.92
CA ALA A 97 -6.46 -7.57 0.16
C ALA A 97 -6.83 -7.91 -1.29
N TYR A 98 -5.93 -7.65 -2.22
CA TYR A 98 -6.15 -7.88 -3.66
C TYR A 98 -6.49 -9.34 -4.00
N ARG A 99 -6.12 -10.29 -3.13
CA ARG A 99 -6.45 -11.71 -3.30
C ARG A 99 -7.86 -12.07 -2.81
N ASP A 100 -8.62 -11.11 -2.29
CA ASP A 100 -10.01 -11.34 -1.93
C ASP A 100 -10.86 -11.62 -3.17
N SER A 101 -11.78 -12.57 -3.06
CA SER A 101 -12.60 -13.02 -4.18
C SER A 101 -13.76 -12.09 -4.55
N ARG A 102 -13.99 -11.00 -3.75
CA ARG A 102 -15.13 -10.08 -3.94
C ARG A 102 -15.22 -9.45 -5.33
N THR A 103 -14.07 -9.31 -6.00
CA THR A 103 -14.00 -8.70 -7.33
C THR A 103 -14.53 -9.62 -8.44
N GLN A 104 -14.53 -10.94 -8.25
CA GLN A 104 -14.99 -11.90 -9.26
C GLN A 104 -16.43 -11.66 -9.69
N ALA A 105 -17.29 -11.28 -8.76
CA ALA A 105 -18.71 -11.05 -9.02
C ALA A 105 -19.01 -9.79 -9.86
N VAL A 106 -18.02 -8.89 -10.04
CA VAL A 106 -18.23 -7.60 -10.72
C VAL A 106 -17.51 -7.47 -12.06
N LEU A 107 -16.66 -8.39 -12.44
CA LEU A 107 -15.84 -8.32 -13.66
C LEU A 107 -16.68 -8.08 -14.92
N ASN A 108 -17.71 -8.91 -15.13
CA ASN A 108 -18.57 -8.80 -16.30
C ASN A 108 -19.34 -7.48 -16.34
N GLU A 109 -19.79 -6.98 -15.21
CA GLU A 109 -20.48 -5.69 -15.12
C GLU A 109 -19.54 -4.54 -15.50
N VAL A 110 -18.32 -4.54 -14.98
CA VAL A 110 -17.31 -3.52 -15.32
C VAL A 110 -17.03 -3.56 -16.82
N HIS A 111 -16.83 -4.75 -17.40
CA HIS A 111 -16.55 -4.88 -18.84
C HIS A 111 -17.75 -4.55 -19.74
N SER A 112 -18.99 -4.65 -19.24
CA SER A 112 -20.15 -4.17 -19.98
C SER A 112 -20.26 -2.65 -20.06
N ILE A 113 -19.68 -1.95 -19.08
CA ILE A 113 -19.60 -0.48 -19.02
C ILE A 113 -18.36 0.04 -19.77
N LEU A 114 -17.23 -0.61 -19.52
CA LEU A 114 -15.93 -0.28 -20.11
C LEU A 114 -15.27 -1.57 -20.61
N PRO A 115 -15.39 -1.88 -21.93
CA PRO A 115 -14.73 -3.05 -22.52
C PRO A 115 -13.24 -3.07 -22.23
N PHE A 116 -12.68 -4.27 -22.00
CA PHE A 116 -11.28 -4.40 -21.59
C PHE A 116 -10.32 -3.81 -22.63
N GLU A 117 -10.59 -3.94 -23.91
CA GLU A 117 -9.76 -3.37 -24.97
C GLU A 117 -9.62 -1.84 -24.82
N ASN A 118 -10.72 -1.16 -24.45
CA ASN A 118 -10.71 0.28 -24.21
C ASN A 118 -9.95 0.65 -22.95
N LEU A 119 -10.08 -0.17 -21.89
CA LEU A 119 -9.32 0.01 -20.65
C LEU A 119 -7.83 -0.20 -20.90
N TYR A 120 -7.46 -1.27 -21.59
CA TYR A 120 -6.08 -1.57 -21.94
C TYR A 120 -5.47 -0.49 -22.85
N ALA A 121 -6.18 -0.03 -23.88
CA ALA A 121 -5.71 1.00 -24.77
C ALA A 121 -5.38 2.34 -24.07
N ARG A 122 -6.08 2.62 -22.94
CA ARG A 122 -5.84 3.84 -22.14
C ARG A 122 -4.73 3.69 -21.11
N THR A 123 -4.57 2.51 -20.54
CA THR A 123 -3.72 2.30 -19.36
C THR A 123 -2.46 1.49 -19.65
N GLY A 124 -2.46 0.66 -20.67
CA GLY A 124 -1.41 -0.34 -20.92
C GLY A 124 -1.36 -1.45 -19.86
N ILE A 125 -2.31 -1.50 -18.93
CA ILE A 125 -2.32 -2.44 -17.81
C ILE A 125 -3.02 -3.75 -18.23
N GLN A 126 -2.33 -4.86 -18.06
CA GLN A 126 -2.88 -6.18 -18.31
C GLN A 126 -4.10 -6.48 -17.42
N PHE A 127 -4.99 -7.32 -17.93
CA PHE A 127 -6.12 -7.79 -17.12
C PHE A 127 -5.65 -8.63 -15.94
N GLN A 128 -6.09 -8.19 -14.76
CA GLN A 128 -6.03 -8.98 -13.54
C GLN A 128 -7.31 -8.72 -12.75
N PRO A 129 -7.99 -9.75 -12.24
CA PRO A 129 -9.28 -9.59 -11.55
C PRO A 129 -9.16 -8.77 -10.26
N PHE A 130 -7.95 -8.56 -9.76
CA PHE A 130 -7.65 -7.80 -8.56
C PHE A 130 -7.27 -6.34 -8.82
N ASN A 131 -7.22 -5.87 -10.08
CA ASN A 131 -6.89 -4.46 -10.34
C ASN A 131 -7.86 -3.52 -9.63
N SER A 132 -7.35 -2.35 -9.20
CA SER A 132 -8.08 -1.39 -8.35
C SER A 132 -9.45 -0.99 -8.91
N ILE A 133 -9.61 -0.95 -10.25
CA ILE A 133 -10.90 -0.61 -10.88
C ILE A 133 -12.01 -1.59 -10.49
N TYR A 134 -11.71 -2.89 -10.42
CA TYR A 134 -12.68 -3.91 -10.03
C TYR A 134 -12.94 -3.86 -8.52
N GLN A 135 -11.92 -3.59 -7.73
CA GLN A 135 -12.05 -3.42 -6.29
C GLN A 135 -12.94 -2.21 -5.96
N LEU A 136 -12.69 -1.05 -6.60
CA LEU A 136 -13.50 0.16 -6.44
C LEU A 136 -14.94 -0.05 -6.89
N TYR A 137 -15.16 -0.79 -7.98
CA TYR A 137 -16.51 -1.11 -8.43
C TYR A 137 -17.25 -2.01 -7.43
N ALA A 138 -16.56 -2.98 -6.86
CA ALA A 138 -17.12 -3.83 -5.80
C ALA A 138 -17.47 -2.99 -4.55
N ASP A 139 -16.62 -2.06 -4.13
CA ASP A 139 -16.89 -1.14 -3.01
C ASP A 139 -18.04 -0.17 -3.33
N LYS A 140 -18.14 0.31 -4.58
CA LYS A 140 -19.29 1.10 -5.04
C LYS A 140 -20.59 0.33 -4.92
N LYS A 141 -20.61 -0.92 -5.42
CA LYS A 141 -21.79 -1.77 -5.40
C LYS A 141 -22.20 -2.17 -3.98
N GLY A 142 -21.22 -2.38 -3.09
CA GLY A 142 -21.44 -2.65 -1.66
C GLY A 142 -21.77 -1.41 -0.83
N GLY A 143 -21.84 -0.21 -1.43
CA GLY A 143 -22.15 1.04 -0.72
C GLY A 143 -21.02 1.61 0.13
N ARG A 144 -19.85 0.99 0.12
CA ARG A 144 -18.68 1.45 0.91
C ARG A 144 -18.09 2.73 0.34
N LEU A 145 -17.98 2.81 -0.99
CA LEU A 145 -17.43 3.98 -1.65
C LEU A 145 -18.26 5.24 -1.39
N ALA A 146 -19.58 5.12 -1.22
CA ALA A 146 -20.47 6.23 -0.87
C ALA A 146 -20.28 6.74 0.57
N GLN A 147 -19.64 5.96 1.44
CA GLN A 147 -19.35 6.33 2.82
C GLN A 147 -17.95 6.94 2.96
N ALA A 148 -17.08 6.75 1.96
CA ALA A 148 -15.70 7.21 2.00
C ALA A 148 -15.62 8.70 1.65
N GLU A 149 -14.75 9.41 2.36
CA GLU A 149 -14.40 10.81 2.12
C GLU A 149 -13.08 10.93 1.36
N ASP A 150 -12.17 9.98 1.60
CA ASP A 150 -10.85 9.92 0.98
C ASP A 150 -10.52 8.51 0.49
N PHE A 151 -9.62 8.48 -0.47
CA PHE A 151 -9.02 7.27 -1.04
C PHE A 151 -7.50 7.47 -1.07
N LEU A 152 -6.76 6.55 -0.43
CA LEU A 152 -5.30 6.53 -0.48
C LEU A 152 -4.82 5.12 -0.82
N MET A 153 -3.86 4.99 -1.74
CA MET A 153 -3.15 3.73 -1.92
C MET A 153 -2.37 3.42 -0.63
N ILE A 154 -1.97 2.16 -0.45
CA ILE A 154 -1.30 1.75 0.79
C ILE A 154 -0.06 2.60 1.13
N PRO A 155 0.88 2.89 0.20
CA PRO A 155 2.05 3.70 0.53
C PRO A 155 1.68 5.14 0.91
N GLU A 156 0.74 5.77 0.21
CA GLU A 156 0.26 7.12 0.52
C GLU A 156 -0.45 7.16 1.88
N TYR A 157 -1.22 6.12 2.22
CA TYR A 157 -1.83 5.97 3.54
C TYR A 157 -0.77 5.94 4.65
N LEU A 158 0.26 5.12 4.49
CA LEU A 158 1.34 5.00 5.48
C LEU A 158 2.13 6.30 5.62
N LEU A 159 2.44 6.97 4.50
CA LEU A 159 3.10 8.28 4.51
C LEU A 159 2.23 9.34 5.19
N TRP A 160 0.94 9.40 4.85
CA TRP A 160 0.01 10.30 5.54
C TRP A 160 -0.04 10.07 7.05
N LYS A 161 -0.07 8.81 7.49
CA LYS A 161 -0.04 8.48 8.93
C LYS A 161 1.25 8.94 9.63
N LEU A 162 2.36 9.07 8.89
CA LEU A 162 3.63 9.56 9.43
C LEU A 162 3.71 11.10 9.46
N CYS A 163 3.26 11.78 8.41
CA CYS A 163 3.47 13.22 8.24
C CYS A 163 2.21 14.08 8.40
N GLY A 164 1.01 13.48 8.43
CA GLY A 164 -0.26 14.21 8.53
C GLY A 164 -0.73 14.88 7.23
N VAL A 165 0.03 14.76 6.13
CA VAL A 165 -0.31 15.37 4.83
C VAL A 165 -0.79 14.30 3.87
N LYS A 166 -2.01 14.43 3.34
CA LYS A 166 -2.54 13.57 2.27
C LYS A 166 -2.00 14.08 0.93
N ALA A 167 -1.33 13.22 0.19
CA ALA A 167 -0.88 13.44 -1.18
C ALA A 167 -1.03 12.13 -1.97
N ALA A 168 -1.44 12.24 -3.23
CA ALA A 168 -1.58 11.15 -4.19
C ALA A 168 -1.06 11.59 -5.55
#